data_748c3ceaef9e661ca08c20299c1295ac
#
_entry.id   748c3ceaef9e661ca08c20299c1295ac
#
_cell.length_a   1.000
_cell.length_b   1.000
_cell.length_c   1.000
_cell.angle_alpha   90.00
_cell.angle_beta   90.00
_cell.angle_gamma   90.00
#
_symmetry.space_group_name_H-M   'P 1'
#
loop_
_entity.id
_entity.type
_entity.pdbx_description
1 polymer ?
#
loop_
_entity_poly.entity_id
_entity_poly.type
_entity_poly.pdbx_seq_one_letter_code
_entity_poly.pdbx_strand_id
1 'polypeptide(L)'
;MTDLLLPLGQVAAIGGAVAIGPLIWWRQRSRSATPAGRLRALTLLTLFLTFDLIVFGAFTRLTDSGLGCPDWPGCYSAASPVGAHAHIEAAQTAMPTGPVTHGKAWIEMTHRYLASGVGLLILVMAVLSWRLRRHAGESAPSPWWPTLTLLWVCVQGAFGALTVTMKLFPAIVTLHLLFGLGLLMLLAWQREAYTPQPLAAPAWLRRAVAVVLLLVLAQVALGGWVSTNYAVLACDEFPTCHSGEWWPQMDFAQGFELWRHLGRSADGGWLSYESLAAIHMAHRGGAAVVFTAALALAWALRRPAPAWTRWLLAAAGWQLATGLSNVVLGWPIVAALGHTAGAAVLLALLTTLLARLRRVHS
;
A
#
# COMPACT_ATOMS: atom_id res chain seq x y z
N MET A 1 11.92 21.66 19.35
CA MET A 1 10.63 20.93 19.53
C MET A 1 9.44 21.74 19.00
N THR A 2 9.40 23.04 19.22
CA THR A 2 8.39 23.99 18.67
C THR A 2 8.39 24.01 17.14
N ASP A 3 9.56 23.92 16.49
CA ASP A 3 9.71 24.01 15.03
C ASP A 3 9.10 22.84 14.26
N LEU A 4 8.88 21.68 14.91
CA LEU A 4 8.25 20.51 14.32
C LEU A 4 6.72 20.50 14.54
N LEU A 5 6.26 20.99 15.71
CA LEU A 5 4.85 20.87 16.11
C LEU A 5 3.94 21.77 15.28
N LEU A 6 4.39 22.96 14.90
CA LEU A 6 3.59 23.89 14.12
C LEU A 6 3.30 23.38 12.71
N PRO A 7 4.29 22.96 11.88
CA PRO A 7 4.04 22.38 10.57
C PRO A 7 3.21 21.07 10.66
N LEU A 8 3.46 20.24 11.67
CA LEU A 8 2.66 19.02 11.89
C LEU A 8 1.18 19.33 12.13
N GLY A 9 0.90 20.30 13.01
CA GLY A 9 -0.45 20.74 13.29
C GLY A 9 -1.16 21.32 12.05
N GLN A 10 -0.45 22.09 11.25
CA GLN A 10 -0.97 22.69 10.03
C GLN A 10 -1.27 21.64 8.94
N VAL A 11 -0.35 20.68 8.71
CA VAL A 11 -0.56 19.57 7.78
C VAL A 11 -1.74 18.70 8.24
N ALA A 12 -1.84 18.42 9.54
CA ALA A 12 -2.96 17.70 10.12
C ALA A 12 -4.29 18.47 9.96
N ALA A 13 -4.29 19.79 10.09
CA ALA A 13 -5.48 20.63 9.87
C ALA A 13 -5.94 20.61 8.41
N ILE A 14 -5.01 20.68 7.45
CA ILE A 14 -5.33 20.55 6.01
C ILE A 14 -5.90 19.16 5.72
N GLY A 15 -5.26 18.09 6.20
CA GLY A 15 -5.78 16.73 6.08
C GLY A 15 -7.14 16.56 6.76
N GLY A 16 -7.35 17.22 7.89
CA GLY A 16 -8.65 17.31 8.56
C GLY A 16 -9.72 17.94 7.69
N ALA A 17 -9.41 19.06 7.02
CA ALA A 17 -10.31 19.71 6.08
C ALA A 17 -10.68 18.78 4.90
N VAL A 18 -9.71 18.03 4.37
CA VAL A 18 -9.94 17.01 3.33
C VAL A 18 -10.91 15.91 3.81
N ALA A 19 -10.84 15.51 5.09
CA ALA A 19 -11.69 14.47 5.66
C ALA A 19 -13.15 14.95 5.95
N ILE A 20 -13.40 16.25 5.99
CA ILE A 20 -14.74 16.80 6.30
C ILE A 20 -15.80 16.30 5.31
N GLY A 21 -15.52 16.39 4.01
CA GLY A 21 -16.44 15.94 2.96
C GLY A 21 -16.86 14.47 3.13
N PRO A 22 -15.90 13.52 3.18
CA PRO A 22 -16.15 12.11 3.47
C PRO A 22 -16.94 11.88 4.77
N LEU A 23 -16.62 12.60 5.86
CA LEU A 23 -17.33 12.47 7.15
C LEU A 23 -18.78 12.96 7.07
N ILE A 24 -19.05 14.08 6.39
CA ILE A 24 -20.40 14.59 6.18
C ILE A 24 -21.20 13.58 5.35
N TRP A 25 -20.64 13.10 4.25
CA TRP A 25 -21.27 12.10 3.38
C TRP A 25 -21.61 10.81 4.16
N TRP A 26 -20.63 10.27 4.91
CA TRP A 26 -20.85 9.12 5.77
C TRP A 26 -21.97 9.35 6.79
N ARG A 27 -21.95 10.49 7.50
CA ARG A 27 -22.95 10.82 8.52
C ARG A 27 -24.36 10.87 7.92
N GLN A 28 -24.51 11.47 6.72
CA GLN A 28 -25.79 11.56 6.04
C GLN A 28 -26.31 10.19 5.62
N ARG A 29 -25.45 9.36 5.04
CA ARG A 29 -25.81 8.03 4.53
C ARG A 29 -26.07 7.01 5.63
N SER A 30 -25.46 7.16 6.79
CA SER A 30 -25.58 6.21 7.89
C SER A 30 -26.53 6.63 9.02
N ARG A 31 -27.35 7.68 8.83
CA ARG A 31 -28.25 8.23 9.89
C ARG A 31 -29.20 7.19 10.46
N SER A 32 -29.80 6.35 9.64
CA SER A 32 -30.76 5.31 10.00
C SER A 32 -30.11 3.96 10.31
N ALA A 33 -28.79 3.84 10.17
CA ALA A 33 -28.09 2.57 10.39
C ALA A 33 -27.89 2.28 11.87
N THR A 34 -27.84 0.98 12.21
CA THR A 34 -27.44 0.51 13.53
C THR A 34 -26.01 0.95 13.88
N PRO A 35 -25.62 0.95 15.17
CA PRO A 35 -24.24 1.27 15.55
C PRO A 35 -23.17 0.45 14.79
N ALA A 36 -23.38 -0.86 14.64
CA ALA A 36 -22.50 -1.72 13.85
C ALA A 36 -22.52 -1.35 12.37
N GLY A 37 -23.67 -1.02 11.80
CA GLY A 37 -23.84 -0.56 10.43
C GLY A 37 -23.12 0.77 10.15
N ARG A 38 -23.15 1.72 11.12
CA ARG A 38 -22.41 2.99 11.02
C ARG A 38 -20.91 2.78 11.02
N LEU A 39 -20.39 1.95 11.93
CA LEU A 39 -18.96 1.62 11.98
C LEU A 39 -18.53 0.87 10.70
N ARG A 40 -19.34 -0.08 10.22
CA ARG A 40 -19.08 -0.77 8.96
C ARG A 40 -19.03 0.18 7.77
N ALA A 41 -19.96 1.14 7.68
CA ALA A 41 -19.98 2.13 6.61
C ALA A 41 -18.76 3.05 6.65
N LEU A 42 -18.35 3.51 7.85
CA LEU A 42 -17.14 4.31 8.03
C LEU A 42 -15.89 3.51 7.68
N THR A 43 -15.80 2.24 8.10
CA THR A 43 -14.69 1.36 7.74
C THR A 43 -14.59 1.15 6.23
N LEU A 44 -15.73 0.94 5.55
CA LEU A 44 -15.76 0.78 4.09
C LEU A 44 -15.30 2.04 3.35
N LEU A 45 -15.75 3.22 3.79
CA LEU A 45 -15.30 4.51 3.25
C LEU A 45 -13.78 4.68 3.46
N THR A 46 -13.30 4.42 4.67
CA THR A 46 -11.87 4.52 5.00
C THR A 46 -11.04 3.52 4.20
N LEU A 47 -11.53 2.29 4.02
CA LEU A 47 -10.89 1.26 3.20
C LEU A 47 -10.74 1.72 1.74
N PHE A 48 -11.81 2.29 1.15
CA PHE A 48 -11.77 2.83 -0.21
C PHE A 48 -10.75 3.95 -0.34
N LEU A 49 -10.77 4.94 0.57
CA LEU A 49 -9.82 6.06 0.57
C LEU A 49 -8.39 5.60 0.88
N THR A 50 -8.21 4.53 1.67
CA THR A 50 -6.89 3.92 1.88
C THR A 50 -6.38 3.24 0.61
N PHE A 51 -7.26 2.58 -0.15
CA PHE A 51 -6.90 2.03 -1.46
C PHE A 51 -6.45 3.13 -2.42
N ASP A 52 -7.21 4.23 -2.56
CA ASP A 52 -6.84 5.37 -3.39
C ASP A 52 -5.51 6.00 -2.95
N LEU A 53 -5.29 6.09 -1.63
CA LEU A 53 -4.04 6.60 -1.06
C LEU A 53 -2.84 5.70 -1.41
N ILE A 54 -3.01 4.38 -1.40
CA ILE A 54 -1.95 3.42 -1.83
C ILE A 54 -1.62 3.63 -3.30
N VAL A 55 -2.62 3.76 -4.16
CA VAL A 55 -2.42 4.01 -5.60
C VAL A 55 -1.76 5.37 -5.83
N PHE A 56 -2.18 6.41 -5.09
CA PHE A 56 -1.54 7.73 -5.16
C PHE A 56 -0.10 7.71 -4.63
N GLY A 57 0.19 6.92 -3.59
CA GLY A 57 1.55 6.69 -3.09
C GLY A 57 2.45 6.00 -4.14
N ALA A 58 1.89 5.03 -4.87
CA ALA A 58 2.59 4.42 -6.01
C ALA A 58 2.83 5.46 -7.13
N PHE A 59 1.87 6.34 -7.41
CA PHE A 59 2.07 7.45 -8.35
C PHE A 59 3.19 8.38 -7.89
N THR A 60 3.21 8.78 -6.61
CA THR A 60 4.29 9.60 -6.03
C THR A 60 5.66 8.93 -6.23
N ARG A 61 5.74 7.61 -6.06
CA ARG A 61 6.97 6.84 -6.29
C ARG A 61 7.36 6.78 -7.77
N LEU A 62 6.41 6.52 -8.66
CA LEU A 62 6.65 6.35 -10.10
C LEU A 62 6.99 7.65 -10.82
N THR A 63 6.58 8.80 -10.25
CA THR A 63 6.91 10.14 -10.75
C THR A 63 8.17 10.72 -10.09
N ASP A 64 8.91 9.92 -9.33
CA ASP A 64 10.08 10.35 -8.54
C ASP A 64 9.80 11.59 -7.68
N SER A 65 8.58 11.66 -7.12
CA SER A 65 8.11 12.82 -6.34
C SER A 65 8.29 12.65 -4.82
N GLY A 66 8.84 11.52 -4.37
CA GLY A 66 8.96 11.21 -2.94
C GLY A 66 10.00 12.04 -2.16
N LEU A 67 10.75 12.92 -2.83
CA LEU A 67 11.62 13.93 -2.26
C LEU A 67 11.38 15.31 -2.89
N GLY A 68 10.17 15.57 -3.37
CA GLY A 68 9.76 16.89 -3.84
C GLY A 68 9.79 17.96 -2.75
N CYS A 69 9.68 17.51 -1.48
CA CYS A 69 9.93 18.28 -0.27
C CYS A 69 11.04 17.59 0.53
N PRO A 70 12.17 18.28 0.84
CA PRO A 70 13.36 17.65 1.43
C PRO A 70 13.21 17.33 2.91
N ASP A 71 12.17 17.83 3.57
CA ASP A 71 11.91 17.76 5.01
C ASP A 71 10.51 17.16 5.31
N TRP A 72 10.28 16.89 6.57
CA TRP A 72 9.02 16.36 7.09
C TRP A 72 8.73 17.03 8.46
N PRO A 73 7.46 17.37 8.75
CA PRO A 73 6.19 17.02 8.10
C PRO A 73 5.76 17.97 6.98
N GLY A 74 6.33 19.14 6.86
CA GLY A 74 6.03 20.18 5.88
C GLY A 74 6.87 20.07 4.60
N CYS A 75 7.03 21.23 3.94
CA CYS A 75 7.87 21.44 2.79
C CYS A 75 8.70 22.73 3.05
N TYR A 76 10.02 22.61 3.22
CA TYR A 76 10.87 23.71 3.70
C TYR A 76 10.27 24.40 4.93
N SER A 77 9.89 23.61 5.93
CA SER A 77 9.23 24.03 7.17
C SER A 77 7.86 24.73 7.00
N ALA A 78 7.37 24.90 5.76
CA ALA A 78 6.03 25.42 5.50
C ALA A 78 4.99 24.28 5.43
N ALA A 79 3.72 24.58 5.72
CA ALA A 79 2.63 23.61 5.66
C ALA A 79 2.26 23.21 4.21
N SER A 80 2.67 23.97 3.22
CA SER A 80 2.32 23.75 1.82
C SER A 80 3.40 24.27 0.87
N PRO A 81 3.44 23.76 -0.38
CA PRO A 81 4.34 24.29 -1.40
C PRO A 81 4.14 25.79 -1.71
N VAL A 82 2.95 26.35 -1.41
CA VAL A 82 2.70 27.81 -1.56
C VAL A 82 3.60 28.60 -0.61
N GLY A 83 3.68 28.18 0.67
CA GLY A 83 4.55 28.84 1.65
C GLY A 83 6.04 28.61 1.42
N ALA A 84 6.38 27.56 0.67
CA ALA A 84 7.75 27.18 0.31
C ALA A 84 8.17 27.66 -1.10
N HIS A 85 7.35 28.46 -1.78
CA HIS A 85 7.50 28.78 -3.22
C HIS A 85 8.91 29.25 -3.59
N ALA A 86 9.47 30.21 -2.85
CA ALA A 86 10.79 30.76 -3.15
C ALA A 86 11.92 29.72 -3.01
N HIS A 87 11.83 28.80 -2.03
CA HIS A 87 12.81 27.73 -1.83
C HIS A 87 12.72 26.69 -2.94
N ILE A 88 11.49 26.30 -3.35
CA ILE A 88 11.25 25.36 -4.43
C ILE A 88 11.74 25.94 -5.77
N GLU A 89 11.45 27.20 -6.04
CA GLU A 89 11.88 27.91 -7.24
C GLU A 89 13.42 27.96 -7.34
N ALA A 90 14.09 28.30 -6.24
CA ALA A 90 15.55 28.31 -6.19
C ALA A 90 16.15 26.91 -6.44
N ALA A 91 15.58 25.87 -5.81
CA ALA A 91 16.03 24.49 -6.00
C ALA A 91 15.80 24.00 -7.45
N GLN A 92 14.64 24.30 -8.04
CA GLN A 92 14.30 23.92 -9.40
C GLN A 92 15.16 24.68 -10.44
N THR A 93 15.48 25.96 -10.19
CA THR A 93 16.36 26.73 -11.06
C THR A 93 17.78 26.20 -11.01
N ALA A 94 18.29 25.82 -9.82
CA ALA A 94 19.60 25.21 -9.66
C ALA A 94 19.70 23.82 -10.30
N MET A 95 18.61 23.02 -10.28
CA MET A 95 18.57 21.67 -10.83
C MET A 95 17.20 21.38 -11.44
N PRO A 96 16.93 21.74 -12.71
CA PRO A 96 15.62 21.61 -13.35
C PRO A 96 15.05 20.18 -13.39
N THR A 97 15.91 19.16 -13.49
CA THR A 97 15.56 17.74 -13.47
C THR A 97 15.78 17.09 -12.10
N GLY A 98 16.03 17.89 -11.08
CA GLY A 98 16.32 17.43 -9.72
C GLY A 98 15.13 16.84 -8.98
N PRO A 99 15.36 16.41 -7.75
CA PRO A 99 14.29 15.83 -6.92
C PRO A 99 13.23 16.88 -6.53
N VAL A 100 13.60 18.16 -6.42
CA VAL A 100 12.69 19.24 -6.02
C VAL A 100 12.27 20.06 -7.23
N THR A 101 10.97 20.00 -7.54
CA THR A 101 10.29 20.88 -8.51
C THR A 101 8.90 21.22 -7.97
N HIS A 102 8.25 22.27 -8.48
CA HIS A 102 6.89 22.62 -8.07
C HIS A 102 5.90 21.46 -8.22
N GLY A 103 5.95 20.73 -9.34
CA GLY A 103 5.07 19.58 -9.59
C GLY A 103 5.31 18.45 -8.58
N LYS A 104 6.57 18.08 -8.34
CA LYS A 104 6.93 17.01 -7.41
C LYS A 104 6.57 17.37 -5.96
N ALA A 105 6.80 18.62 -5.55
CA ALA A 105 6.43 19.09 -4.22
C ALA A 105 4.91 19.01 -3.98
N TRP A 106 4.08 19.40 -4.98
CA TRP A 106 2.64 19.28 -4.87
C TRP A 106 2.15 17.84 -4.84
N ILE A 107 2.72 16.95 -5.64
CA ILE A 107 2.38 15.52 -5.62
C ILE A 107 2.66 14.95 -4.21
N GLU A 108 3.84 15.21 -3.66
CA GLU A 108 4.21 14.69 -2.35
C GLU A 108 3.34 15.27 -1.22
N MET A 109 3.12 16.59 -1.20
CA MET A 109 2.30 17.21 -0.16
C MET A 109 0.84 16.80 -0.25
N THR A 110 0.29 16.61 -1.44
CA THR A 110 -1.05 16.05 -1.63
C THR A 110 -1.17 14.66 -1.01
N HIS A 111 -0.16 13.77 -1.22
CA HIS A 111 -0.11 12.46 -0.59
C HIS A 111 -0.12 12.58 0.95
N ARG A 112 0.66 13.51 1.53
CA ARG A 112 0.68 13.75 2.98
C ARG A 112 -0.66 14.24 3.52
N TYR A 113 -1.36 15.13 2.80
CA TYR A 113 -2.69 15.61 3.20
C TYR A 113 -3.74 14.50 3.16
N LEU A 114 -3.76 13.70 2.11
CA LEU A 114 -4.65 12.53 1.99
C LEU A 114 -4.38 11.51 3.10
N ALA A 115 -3.10 11.24 3.41
CA ALA A 115 -2.70 10.35 4.50
C ALA A 115 -3.18 10.86 5.87
N SER A 116 -3.06 12.17 6.13
CA SER A 116 -3.56 12.82 7.34
C SER A 116 -5.09 12.74 7.43
N GLY A 117 -5.78 12.90 6.30
CA GLY A 117 -7.24 12.74 6.21
C GLY A 117 -7.70 11.31 6.53
N VAL A 118 -7.05 10.28 5.99
CA VAL A 118 -7.31 8.87 6.33
C VAL A 118 -7.02 8.62 7.81
N GLY A 119 -5.92 9.15 8.35
CA GLY A 119 -5.59 9.07 9.78
C GLY A 119 -6.71 9.64 10.66
N LEU A 120 -7.29 10.79 10.28
CA LEU A 120 -8.41 11.39 11.02
C LEU A 120 -9.68 10.51 10.95
N LEU A 121 -10.00 9.92 9.80
CA LEU A 121 -11.15 8.99 9.69
C LEU A 121 -10.98 7.79 10.63
N ILE A 122 -9.78 7.25 10.74
CA ILE A 122 -9.46 6.14 11.65
C ILE A 122 -9.56 6.59 13.11
N LEU A 123 -9.08 7.79 13.45
CA LEU A 123 -9.24 8.36 14.80
C LEU A 123 -10.72 8.54 15.16
N VAL A 124 -11.52 9.12 14.26
CA VAL A 124 -12.97 9.25 14.46
C VAL A 124 -13.64 7.88 14.68
N MET A 125 -13.24 6.89 13.90
CA MET A 125 -13.74 5.51 14.05
C MET A 125 -13.38 4.91 15.41
N ALA A 126 -12.15 5.09 15.88
CA ALA A 126 -11.71 4.63 17.19
C ALA A 126 -12.49 5.33 18.32
N VAL A 127 -12.57 6.66 18.29
CA VAL A 127 -13.33 7.44 19.29
C VAL A 127 -14.81 7.05 19.30
N LEU A 128 -15.44 6.91 18.12
CA LEU A 128 -16.84 6.52 18.01
C LEU A 128 -17.08 5.12 18.59
N SER A 129 -16.22 4.16 18.31
CA SER A 129 -16.37 2.78 18.80
C SER A 129 -16.27 2.70 20.33
N TRP A 130 -15.35 3.46 20.95
CA TRP A 130 -15.25 3.56 22.40
C TRP A 130 -16.46 4.26 23.04
N ARG A 131 -16.97 5.33 22.41
CA ARG A 131 -18.21 5.99 22.87
C ARG A 131 -19.39 5.03 22.83
N LEU A 132 -19.58 4.32 21.72
CA LEU A 132 -20.66 3.33 21.60
C LEU A 132 -20.54 2.22 22.66
N ARG A 133 -19.33 1.73 22.92
CA ARG A 133 -19.07 0.72 23.95
C ARG A 133 -19.45 1.20 25.35
N ARG A 134 -19.14 2.47 25.67
CA ARG A 134 -19.50 3.07 26.97
C ARG A 134 -21.00 3.21 27.17
N HIS A 135 -21.79 3.48 26.11
CA HIS A 135 -23.24 3.69 26.21
C HIS A 135 -24.04 2.38 26.09
N ALA A 136 -23.62 1.45 25.25
CA ALA A 136 -24.38 0.22 24.98
C ALA A 136 -23.72 -1.06 25.55
N GLY A 137 -22.65 -0.93 26.30
CA GLY A 137 -21.96 -2.06 26.92
C GLY A 137 -21.54 -3.13 25.91
N GLU A 138 -21.77 -4.41 26.26
CA GLU A 138 -21.37 -5.56 25.45
C GLU A 138 -22.17 -5.71 24.14
N SER A 139 -23.30 -5.05 24.01
CA SER A 139 -24.10 -5.04 22.79
C SER A 139 -23.45 -4.21 21.67
N ALA A 140 -22.51 -3.33 22.00
CA ALA A 140 -21.78 -2.56 21.00
C ALA A 140 -20.65 -3.40 20.37
N PRO A 141 -20.31 -3.12 19.09
CA PRO A 141 -19.14 -3.73 18.46
C PRO A 141 -17.85 -3.48 19.25
N SER A 142 -16.93 -4.47 19.20
CA SER A 142 -15.65 -4.36 19.91
C SER A 142 -14.85 -3.13 19.45
N PRO A 143 -14.38 -2.27 20.38
CA PRO A 143 -13.58 -1.10 20.04
C PRO A 143 -12.11 -1.42 19.71
N TRP A 144 -11.69 -2.65 19.98
CA TRP A 144 -10.28 -3.06 19.79
C TRP A 144 -9.84 -3.09 18.33
N TRP A 145 -10.76 -3.40 17.39
CA TRP A 145 -10.44 -3.35 15.96
C TRP A 145 -10.04 -1.94 15.51
N PRO A 146 -10.86 -0.88 15.74
CA PRO A 146 -10.45 0.49 15.39
C PRO A 146 -9.22 0.96 16.17
N THR A 147 -9.05 0.51 17.42
CA THR A 147 -7.85 0.84 18.20
C THR A 147 -6.58 0.24 17.57
N LEU A 148 -6.62 -1.04 17.18
CA LEU A 148 -5.51 -1.67 16.45
C LEU A 148 -5.23 -0.94 15.12
N THR A 149 -6.29 -0.59 14.39
CA THR A 149 -6.15 0.15 13.13
C THR A 149 -5.53 1.54 13.36
N LEU A 150 -5.88 2.22 14.46
CA LEU A 150 -5.27 3.50 14.85
C LEU A 150 -3.79 3.35 15.19
N LEU A 151 -3.43 2.36 16.00
CA LEU A 151 -2.02 2.08 16.30
C LEU A 151 -1.23 1.75 15.02
N TRP A 152 -1.82 0.96 14.14
CA TRP A 152 -1.19 0.61 12.86
C TRP A 152 -0.95 1.82 11.96
N VAL A 153 -1.93 2.73 11.83
CA VAL A 153 -1.75 3.95 11.01
C VAL A 153 -0.74 4.92 11.62
N CYS A 154 -0.57 4.96 12.94
CA CYS A 154 0.52 5.72 13.57
C CYS A 154 1.89 5.17 13.18
N VAL A 155 2.08 3.84 13.20
CA VAL A 155 3.31 3.18 12.73
C VAL A 155 3.52 3.47 11.23
N GLN A 156 2.47 3.37 10.42
CA GLN A 156 2.51 3.69 8.98
C GLN A 156 2.95 5.14 8.73
N GLY A 157 2.45 6.09 9.54
CA GLY A 157 2.86 7.50 9.48
C GLY A 157 4.33 7.69 9.83
N ALA A 158 4.85 6.96 10.82
CA ALA A 158 6.27 6.97 11.17
C ALA A 158 7.13 6.46 10.00
N PHE A 159 6.74 5.34 9.36
CA PHE A 159 7.43 4.89 8.14
C PHE A 159 7.35 5.93 7.01
N GLY A 160 6.21 6.63 6.87
CA GLY A 160 6.08 7.74 5.93
C GLY A 160 7.08 8.88 6.19
N ALA A 161 7.28 9.27 7.44
CA ALA A 161 8.32 10.23 7.83
C ALA A 161 9.73 9.71 7.50
N LEU A 162 10.01 8.44 7.79
CA LEU A 162 11.30 7.81 7.53
C LEU A 162 11.62 7.72 6.03
N THR A 163 10.63 7.58 5.14
CA THR A 163 10.91 7.59 3.69
C THR A 163 11.57 8.89 3.24
N VAL A 164 11.19 10.01 3.83
CA VAL A 164 11.76 11.34 3.52
C VAL A 164 13.09 11.55 4.27
N THR A 165 13.09 11.36 5.58
CA THR A 165 14.27 11.65 6.43
C THR A 165 15.45 10.73 6.13
N MET A 166 15.20 9.50 5.67
CA MET A 166 16.21 8.54 5.23
C MET A 166 16.42 8.54 3.69
N LYS A 167 15.95 9.61 2.99
CA LYS A 167 16.22 9.82 1.56
C LYS A 167 15.88 8.61 0.69
N LEU A 168 14.63 8.11 0.82
CA LEU A 168 14.08 6.97 0.07
C LEU A 168 14.89 5.67 0.23
N PHE A 169 15.35 5.40 1.44
CA PHE A 169 16.05 4.15 1.77
C PHE A 169 15.21 2.93 1.34
N PRO A 170 15.70 2.02 0.46
CA PRO A 170 14.87 1.02 -0.22
C PRO A 170 14.07 0.13 0.72
N ALA A 171 14.66 -0.35 1.82
CA ALA A 171 13.97 -1.18 2.81
C ALA A 171 12.83 -0.41 3.50
N ILE A 172 13.05 0.87 3.84
CA ILE A 172 12.05 1.72 4.50
C ILE A 172 10.87 1.98 3.56
N VAL A 173 11.12 2.29 2.29
CA VAL A 173 10.06 2.52 1.29
C VAL A 173 9.26 1.22 1.04
N THR A 174 9.95 0.08 0.95
CA THR A 174 9.29 -1.24 0.81
C THR A 174 8.43 -1.57 2.03
N LEU A 175 8.92 -1.33 3.23
CA LEU A 175 8.15 -1.51 4.47
C LEU A 175 6.96 -0.56 4.54
N HIS A 176 7.12 0.70 4.12
CA HIS A 176 6.02 1.66 4.06
C HIS A 176 4.89 1.16 3.13
N LEU A 177 5.21 0.59 1.97
CA LEU A 177 4.24 -0.07 1.09
C LEU A 177 3.54 -1.24 1.80
N LEU A 178 4.29 -2.14 2.44
CA LEU A 178 3.74 -3.32 3.12
C LEU A 178 2.84 -2.93 4.31
N PHE A 179 3.23 -1.94 5.10
CA PHE A 179 2.41 -1.42 6.19
C PHE A 179 1.14 -0.73 5.68
N GLY A 180 1.21 -0.01 4.54
CA GLY A 180 0.04 0.57 3.88
C GLY A 180 -0.97 -0.50 3.42
N LEU A 181 -0.48 -1.56 2.81
CA LEU A 181 -1.31 -2.73 2.42
C LEU A 181 -1.82 -3.49 3.65
N GLY A 182 -1.02 -3.59 4.71
CA GLY A 182 -1.45 -4.12 6.00
C GLY A 182 -2.62 -3.34 6.61
N LEU A 183 -2.60 -2.00 6.50
CA LEU A 183 -3.73 -1.15 6.91
C LEU A 183 -4.98 -1.46 6.09
N LEU A 184 -4.87 -1.62 4.77
CA LEU A 184 -5.98 -2.02 3.90
C LEU A 184 -6.56 -3.38 4.32
N MET A 185 -5.70 -4.35 4.62
CA MET A 185 -6.10 -5.69 5.09
C MET A 185 -6.80 -5.63 6.45
N LEU A 186 -6.29 -4.83 7.39
CA LEU A 186 -6.94 -4.63 8.69
C LEU A 186 -8.34 -4.03 8.54
N LEU A 187 -8.52 -3.03 7.70
CA LEU A 187 -9.81 -2.42 7.40
C LEU A 187 -10.76 -3.41 6.72
N ALA A 188 -10.27 -4.24 5.80
CA ALA A 188 -11.06 -5.28 5.15
C ALA A 188 -11.54 -6.33 6.18
N TRP A 189 -10.67 -6.77 7.07
CA TRP A 189 -11.03 -7.69 8.15
C TRP A 189 -12.01 -7.07 9.14
N GLN A 190 -11.75 -5.86 9.60
CA GLN A 190 -12.60 -5.10 10.53
C GLN A 190 -14.03 -4.93 9.99
N ARG A 191 -14.17 -4.64 8.70
CA ARG A 191 -15.48 -4.53 8.04
C ARG A 191 -16.29 -5.84 8.17
N GLU A 192 -15.66 -7.00 7.98
CA GLU A 192 -16.31 -8.30 8.13
C GLU A 192 -16.61 -8.64 9.60
N ALA A 193 -15.81 -8.13 10.55
CA ALA A 193 -16.07 -8.33 11.96
C ALA A 193 -17.33 -7.62 12.45
N TYR A 194 -17.73 -6.50 11.85
CA TYR A 194 -18.94 -5.76 12.22
C TYR A 194 -20.25 -6.38 11.74
N THR A 195 -20.22 -7.03 10.58
CA THR A 195 -21.38 -7.73 10.00
C THR A 195 -20.89 -9.01 9.34
N PRO A 196 -20.66 -10.06 10.14
CA PRO A 196 -20.11 -11.30 9.64
C PRO A 196 -21.00 -11.93 8.56
N GLN A 197 -20.40 -12.36 7.47
CA GLN A 197 -21.04 -13.15 6.41
C GLN A 197 -20.28 -14.49 6.28
N PRO A 198 -20.51 -15.42 7.20
CA PRO A 198 -19.74 -16.65 7.24
C PRO A 198 -19.95 -17.50 6.00
N LEU A 199 -18.88 -18.05 5.49
CA LEU A 199 -18.84 -19.04 4.43
C LEU A 199 -18.37 -20.37 5.05
N ALA A 200 -19.23 -21.36 5.05
CA ALA A 200 -18.90 -22.70 5.52
C ALA A 200 -17.91 -23.37 4.57
N ALA A 201 -16.76 -23.81 5.10
CA ALA A 201 -15.75 -24.48 4.31
C ALA A 201 -14.88 -25.41 5.16
N PRO A 202 -14.28 -26.44 4.55
CA PRO A 202 -13.35 -27.31 5.25
C PRO A 202 -12.10 -26.55 5.72
N ALA A 203 -11.52 -26.98 6.84
CA ALA A 203 -10.39 -26.29 7.48
C ALA A 203 -9.16 -26.13 6.56
N TRP A 204 -8.94 -27.11 5.66
CA TRP A 204 -7.83 -27.04 4.71
C TRP A 204 -7.95 -25.86 3.75
N LEU A 205 -9.18 -25.52 3.30
CA LEU A 205 -9.41 -24.41 2.38
C LEU A 205 -9.07 -23.06 3.04
N ARG A 206 -9.39 -22.89 4.33
CA ARG A 206 -8.98 -21.71 5.09
C ARG A 206 -7.46 -21.61 5.19
N ARG A 207 -6.76 -22.75 5.40
CA ARG A 207 -5.28 -22.77 5.40
C ARG A 207 -4.73 -22.42 4.02
N ALA A 208 -5.30 -22.98 2.95
CA ALA A 208 -4.89 -22.67 1.57
C ALA A 208 -5.01 -21.17 1.26
N VAL A 209 -6.14 -20.53 1.63
CA VAL A 209 -6.30 -19.07 1.48
C VAL A 209 -5.23 -18.30 2.27
N ALA A 210 -4.94 -18.71 3.51
CA ALA A 210 -3.91 -18.07 4.33
C ALA A 210 -2.51 -18.22 3.69
N VAL A 211 -2.18 -19.39 3.16
CA VAL A 211 -0.90 -19.61 2.46
C VAL A 211 -0.79 -18.74 1.22
N VAL A 212 -1.85 -18.70 0.36
CA VAL A 212 -1.84 -17.85 -0.84
C VAL A 212 -1.73 -16.37 -0.45
N LEU A 213 -2.41 -15.93 0.60
CA LEU A 213 -2.30 -14.55 1.13
C LEU A 213 -0.86 -14.22 1.53
N LEU A 214 -0.18 -15.11 2.24
CA LEU A 214 1.22 -14.93 2.62
C LEU A 214 2.16 -14.92 1.41
N LEU A 215 1.93 -15.79 0.42
CA LEU A 215 2.70 -15.80 -0.83
C LEU A 215 2.51 -14.48 -1.61
N VAL A 216 1.28 -13.96 -1.67
CA VAL A 216 1.02 -12.65 -2.30
C VAL A 216 1.71 -11.52 -1.54
N LEU A 217 1.71 -11.53 -0.20
CA LEU A 217 2.46 -10.54 0.60
C LEU A 217 3.96 -10.60 0.33
N ALA A 218 4.54 -11.79 0.28
CA ALA A 218 5.96 -11.98 -0.08
C ALA A 218 6.26 -11.47 -1.50
N GLN A 219 5.36 -11.76 -2.45
CA GLN A 219 5.48 -11.28 -3.83
C GLN A 219 5.39 -9.75 -3.93
N VAL A 220 4.51 -9.13 -3.14
CA VAL A 220 4.44 -7.65 -3.05
C VAL A 220 5.71 -7.07 -2.44
N ALA A 221 6.32 -7.75 -1.45
CA ALA A 221 7.61 -7.32 -0.90
C ALA A 221 8.71 -7.36 -1.99
N LEU A 222 8.77 -8.44 -2.79
CA LEU A 222 9.68 -8.53 -3.94
C LEU A 222 9.39 -7.44 -4.99
N GLY A 223 8.12 -7.17 -5.32
CA GLY A 223 7.73 -6.10 -6.24
C GLY A 223 8.07 -4.70 -5.72
N GLY A 224 7.88 -4.46 -4.43
CA GLY A 224 8.34 -3.25 -3.76
C GLY A 224 9.86 -3.10 -3.85
N TRP A 225 10.61 -4.19 -3.65
CA TRP A 225 12.06 -4.22 -3.78
C TRP A 225 12.53 -3.94 -5.22
N VAL A 226 11.85 -4.50 -6.24
CA VAL A 226 12.08 -4.16 -7.65
C VAL A 226 11.88 -2.65 -7.88
N SER A 227 10.75 -2.10 -7.44
CA SER A 227 10.44 -0.69 -7.64
C SER A 227 11.43 0.23 -6.91
N THR A 228 11.72 -0.02 -5.64
CA THR A 228 12.58 0.84 -4.82
C THR A 228 14.04 0.83 -5.26
N ASN A 229 14.49 -0.21 -5.94
CA ASN A 229 15.84 -0.32 -6.48
C ASN A 229 15.93 0.00 -7.98
N TYR A 230 14.84 0.44 -8.63
CA TYR A 230 14.79 0.67 -10.08
C TYR A 230 15.19 -0.56 -10.92
N ALA A 231 14.98 -1.76 -10.37
CA ALA A 231 15.36 -3.02 -11.01
C ALA A 231 14.39 -3.47 -12.12
N VAL A 232 13.31 -2.73 -12.35
CA VAL A 232 12.28 -3.09 -13.36
C VAL A 232 12.84 -3.14 -14.77
N LEU A 233 13.81 -2.29 -15.11
CA LEU A 233 14.43 -2.22 -16.43
C LEU A 233 15.66 -3.13 -16.57
N ALA A 234 16.04 -3.89 -15.54
CA ALA A 234 17.14 -4.84 -15.63
C ALA A 234 16.83 -6.04 -16.54
N CYS A 235 15.53 -6.40 -16.67
CA CYS A 235 15.06 -7.38 -17.63
C CYS A 235 13.99 -6.72 -18.50
N ASP A 236 14.34 -6.33 -19.69
CA ASP A 236 13.51 -5.60 -20.66
C ASP A 236 12.79 -6.49 -21.66
N GLU A 237 13.02 -7.81 -21.59
CA GLU A 237 12.40 -8.82 -22.44
C GLU A 237 11.54 -9.81 -21.64
N PHE A 238 10.63 -10.49 -22.32
CA PHE A 238 9.88 -11.62 -21.80
C PHE A 238 9.66 -12.66 -22.91
N PRO A 239 9.88 -13.96 -22.65
CA PRO A 239 10.20 -14.61 -21.36
C PRO A 239 11.67 -14.53 -20.94
N THR A 240 12.57 -14.13 -21.82
CA THR A 240 14.00 -13.87 -21.53
C THR A 240 14.18 -12.62 -20.67
N CYS A 241 15.36 -12.40 -20.14
CA CYS A 241 15.66 -11.22 -19.33
C CYS A 241 16.18 -10.07 -20.19
N HIS A 242 17.29 -10.29 -20.89
CA HIS A 242 17.95 -9.31 -21.76
C HIS A 242 18.73 -10.06 -22.83
N SER A 243 18.77 -9.52 -24.08
CA SER A 243 19.53 -10.08 -25.21
C SER A 243 19.29 -11.58 -25.45
N GLY A 244 18.07 -12.07 -25.21
CA GLY A 244 17.70 -13.47 -25.38
C GLY A 244 18.14 -14.41 -24.27
N GLU A 245 18.76 -13.91 -23.21
CA GLU A 245 19.22 -14.74 -22.09
C GLU A 245 18.07 -15.10 -21.15
N TRP A 246 17.88 -16.41 -20.87
CA TRP A 246 16.92 -16.91 -19.91
C TRP A 246 17.39 -16.77 -18.44
N TRP A 247 18.71 -16.93 -18.22
CA TRP A 247 19.36 -16.92 -16.93
C TRP A 247 20.58 -16.01 -16.99
N PRO A 248 20.41 -14.68 -16.82
CA PRO A 248 21.55 -13.76 -16.79
C PRO A 248 22.41 -14.02 -15.56
N GLN A 249 23.61 -13.50 -15.53
CA GLN A 249 24.40 -13.47 -14.31
C GLN A 249 23.66 -12.70 -13.22
N MET A 250 23.63 -13.26 -12.00
CA MET A 250 22.85 -12.72 -10.88
C MET A 250 23.68 -12.67 -9.60
N ASP A 251 23.77 -11.51 -8.98
CA ASP A 251 24.34 -11.34 -7.64
C ASP A 251 23.22 -11.14 -6.61
N PHE A 252 22.77 -12.23 -6.01
CA PHE A 252 21.75 -12.20 -4.95
C PHE A 252 22.27 -11.61 -3.64
N ALA A 253 23.56 -11.73 -3.35
CA ALA A 253 24.14 -11.21 -2.10
C ALA A 253 24.04 -9.69 -2.08
N GLN A 254 24.54 -9.02 -3.12
CA GLN A 254 24.45 -7.57 -3.26
C GLN A 254 23.01 -7.10 -3.52
N GLY A 255 22.25 -7.82 -4.36
CA GLY A 255 20.89 -7.44 -4.74
C GLY A 255 19.90 -7.43 -3.56
N PHE A 256 20.06 -8.33 -2.57
CA PHE A 256 19.20 -8.45 -1.40
C PHE A 256 19.82 -7.94 -0.11
N GLU A 257 20.87 -7.15 -0.21
CA GLU A 257 21.39 -6.39 0.92
C GLU A 257 20.37 -5.33 1.34
N LEU A 258 19.78 -5.51 2.52
CA LEU A 258 18.65 -4.70 2.97
C LEU A 258 19.06 -3.32 3.46
N TRP A 259 20.24 -3.21 4.09
CA TRP A 259 20.66 -1.97 4.74
C TRP A 259 21.69 -1.22 3.92
N ARG A 260 21.23 -0.52 2.90
CA ARG A 260 22.03 0.27 1.98
C ARG A 260 21.25 1.45 1.41
N HIS A 261 21.95 2.52 1.04
CA HIS A 261 21.34 3.66 0.37
C HIS A 261 20.88 3.33 -1.05
N LEU A 262 19.93 4.10 -1.54
CA LEU A 262 19.41 3.95 -2.88
C LEU A 262 20.53 4.01 -3.94
N GLY A 263 20.59 3.01 -4.81
CA GLY A 263 21.59 2.88 -5.89
C GLY A 263 22.99 2.50 -5.43
N ARG A 264 23.24 2.34 -4.13
CA ARG A 264 24.54 1.97 -3.56
C ARG A 264 24.53 0.55 -3.01
N SER A 265 25.69 -0.09 -2.97
CA SER A 265 25.97 -1.27 -2.17
C SER A 265 26.38 -0.87 -0.74
N ALA A 266 26.48 -1.81 0.20
CA ALA A 266 26.86 -1.47 1.60
C ALA A 266 28.30 -1.00 1.73
N ASP A 267 29.20 -1.43 0.86
CA ASP A 267 30.58 -0.95 0.76
C ASP A 267 30.70 0.45 0.14
N GLY A 268 29.57 1.07 -0.27
CA GLY A 268 29.50 2.42 -0.84
C GLY A 268 29.69 2.49 -2.36
N GLY A 269 29.93 1.36 -3.03
CA GLY A 269 29.95 1.25 -4.49
C GLY A 269 28.58 1.44 -5.12
N TRP A 270 28.48 1.32 -6.45
CA TRP A 270 27.20 1.27 -7.15
C TRP A 270 26.67 -0.16 -7.22
N LEU A 271 25.33 -0.30 -7.24
CA LEU A 271 24.71 -1.59 -7.53
C LEU A 271 25.07 -2.03 -8.95
N SER A 272 25.51 -3.29 -9.07
CA SER A 272 25.79 -3.89 -10.36
C SER A 272 24.52 -4.23 -11.12
N TYR A 273 24.63 -4.42 -12.44
CA TYR A 273 23.53 -4.92 -13.27
C TYR A 273 23.08 -6.31 -12.80
N GLU A 274 24.02 -7.19 -12.44
CA GLU A 274 23.77 -8.55 -11.94
C GLU A 274 22.92 -8.55 -10.66
N SER A 275 23.10 -7.53 -9.81
CA SER A 275 22.30 -7.33 -8.61
C SER A 275 20.86 -6.92 -8.95
N LEU A 276 20.69 -6.01 -9.91
CA LEU A 276 19.37 -5.59 -10.37
C LEU A 276 18.65 -6.73 -11.12
N ALA A 277 19.38 -7.51 -11.91
CA ALA A 277 18.86 -8.70 -12.58
C ALA A 277 18.42 -9.76 -11.56
N ALA A 278 19.19 -10.00 -10.48
CA ALA A 278 18.82 -10.90 -9.40
C ALA A 278 17.51 -10.49 -8.71
N ILE A 279 17.34 -9.19 -8.42
CA ILE A 279 16.11 -8.65 -7.84
C ILE A 279 14.91 -8.88 -8.77
N HIS A 280 15.05 -8.57 -10.06
CA HIS A 280 13.97 -8.73 -11.04
C HIS A 280 13.60 -10.19 -11.25
N MET A 281 14.60 -11.07 -11.42
CA MET A 281 14.38 -12.49 -11.65
C MET A 281 13.77 -13.19 -10.43
N ALA A 282 14.13 -12.79 -9.19
CA ALA A 282 13.47 -13.26 -7.98
C ALA A 282 11.97 -12.91 -7.97
N HIS A 283 11.62 -11.68 -8.40
CA HIS A 283 10.22 -11.26 -8.51
C HIS A 283 9.47 -12.06 -9.59
N ARG A 284 10.08 -12.35 -10.74
CA ARG A 284 9.49 -13.20 -11.80
C ARG A 284 9.27 -14.64 -11.32
N GLY A 285 10.25 -15.22 -10.63
CA GLY A 285 10.13 -16.55 -10.04
C GLY A 285 9.03 -16.63 -8.98
N GLY A 286 8.97 -15.64 -8.09
CA GLY A 286 7.91 -15.50 -7.11
C GLY A 286 6.54 -15.34 -7.76
N ALA A 287 6.43 -14.59 -8.85
CA ALA A 287 5.18 -14.44 -9.62
C ALA A 287 4.70 -15.80 -10.15
N ALA A 288 5.57 -16.64 -10.70
CA ALA A 288 5.20 -17.97 -11.18
C ALA A 288 4.61 -18.84 -10.05
N VAL A 289 5.22 -18.79 -8.86
CA VAL A 289 4.73 -19.51 -7.66
C VAL A 289 3.35 -18.98 -7.24
N VAL A 290 3.20 -17.66 -7.13
CA VAL A 290 1.92 -17.02 -6.72
C VAL A 290 0.82 -17.31 -7.74
N PHE A 291 1.10 -17.24 -9.05
CA PHE A 291 0.13 -17.58 -10.10
C PHE A 291 -0.34 -19.02 -9.97
N THR A 292 0.58 -19.97 -9.86
CA THR A 292 0.25 -21.40 -9.71
C THR A 292 -0.61 -21.61 -8.45
N ALA A 293 -0.25 -21.01 -7.32
CA ALA A 293 -1.00 -21.12 -6.08
C ALA A 293 -2.40 -20.48 -6.19
N ALA A 294 -2.51 -19.32 -6.84
CA ALA A 294 -3.80 -18.64 -7.06
C ALA A 294 -4.73 -19.43 -7.98
N LEU A 295 -4.21 -20.04 -9.05
CA LEU A 295 -4.98 -20.92 -9.95
C LEU A 295 -5.45 -22.20 -9.22
N ALA A 296 -4.56 -22.82 -8.42
CA ALA A 296 -4.92 -23.98 -7.59
C ALA A 296 -6.02 -23.61 -6.58
N LEU A 297 -5.90 -22.46 -5.92
CA LEU A 297 -6.93 -21.95 -4.99
C LEU A 297 -8.25 -21.66 -5.73
N ALA A 298 -8.22 -21.03 -6.90
CA ALA A 298 -9.41 -20.76 -7.71
C ALA A 298 -10.09 -22.07 -8.10
N TRP A 299 -9.34 -23.09 -8.49
CA TRP A 299 -9.87 -24.40 -8.77
C TRP A 299 -10.51 -25.06 -7.54
N ALA A 300 -9.89 -24.94 -6.38
CA ALA A 300 -10.45 -25.44 -5.12
C ALA A 300 -11.77 -24.73 -4.74
N LEU A 301 -11.87 -23.43 -5.01
CA LEU A 301 -13.04 -22.60 -4.73
C LEU A 301 -14.19 -22.75 -5.74
N ARG A 302 -13.98 -23.40 -6.88
CA ARG A 302 -14.95 -23.40 -8.00
C ARG A 302 -16.35 -23.93 -7.66
N ARG A 303 -16.44 -24.87 -6.72
CA ARG A 303 -17.71 -25.44 -6.25
C ARG A 303 -18.24 -24.75 -5.00
N PRO A 304 -17.45 -24.62 -3.89
CA PRO A 304 -17.97 -24.03 -2.65
C PRO A 304 -18.19 -22.52 -2.75
N ALA A 305 -17.48 -21.80 -3.62
CA ALA A 305 -17.53 -20.35 -3.69
C ALA A 305 -17.26 -19.79 -5.11
N PRO A 306 -18.14 -20.06 -6.10
CA PRO A 306 -17.88 -19.75 -7.52
C PRO A 306 -17.71 -18.25 -7.79
N ALA A 307 -18.34 -17.38 -7.01
CA ALA A 307 -18.14 -15.93 -7.14
C ALA A 307 -16.69 -15.53 -6.77
N TRP A 308 -16.13 -16.11 -5.72
CA TRP A 308 -14.75 -15.88 -5.32
C TRP A 308 -13.74 -16.40 -6.34
N THR A 309 -14.03 -17.56 -6.95
CA THR A 309 -13.25 -18.09 -8.08
C THR A 309 -13.13 -17.06 -9.20
N ARG A 310 -14.26 -16.48 -9.64
CA ARG A 310 -14.27 -15.49 -10.73
C ARG A 310 -13.45 -14.24 -10.37
N TRP A 311 -13.61 -13.71 -9.17
CA TRP A 311 -12.85 -12.54 -8.73
C TRP A 311 -11.35 -12.82 -8.60
N LEU A 312 -11.00 -14.01 -8.10
CA LEU A 312 -9.58 -14.41 -7.97
C LEU A 312 -8.93 -14.57 -9.35
N LEU A 313 -9.62 -15.22 -10.31
CA LEU A 313 -9.12 -15.36 -11.68
C LEU A 313 -9.02 -14.01 -12.40
N ALA A 314 -10.01 -13.12 -12.23
CA ALA A 314 -9.95 -11.78 -12.79
C ALA A 314 -8.78 -10.97 -12.22
N ALA A 315 -8.56 -11.01 -10.90
CA ALA A 315 -7.43 -10.34 -10.26
C ALA A 315 -6.08 -10.94 -10.71
N ALA A 316 -5.97 -12.26 -10.81
CA ALA A 316 -4.77 -12.91 -11.33
C ALA A 316 -4.50 -12.54 -12.80
N GLY A 317 -5.51 -12.57 -13.66
CA GLY A 317 -5.40 -12.14 -15.06
C GLY A 317 -4.97 -10.68 -15.18
N TRP A 318 -5.52 -9.79 -14.34
CA TRP A 318 -5.10 -8.39 -14.26
C TRP A 318 -3.63 -8.24 -13.86
N GLN A 319 -3.17 -8.99 -12.84
CA GLN A 319 -1.78 -8.98 -12.41
C GLN A 319 -0.83 -9.46 -13.51
N LEU A 320 -1.21 -10.51 -14.25
CA LEU A 320 -0.44 -10.98 -15.40
C LEU A 320 -0.35 -9.93 -16.49
N ALA A 321 -1.48 -9.37 -16.91
CA ALA A 321 -1.54 -8.37 -17.97
C ALA A 321 -0.71 -7.13 -17.63
N THR A 322 -0.91 -6.56 -16.43
CA THR A 322 -0.16 -5.36 -16.00
C THR A 322 1.31 -5.66 -15.72
N GLY A 323 1.65 -6.84 -15.18
CA GLY A 323 3.03 -7.27 -14.95
C GLY A 323 3.81 -7.44 -16.26
N LEU A 324 3.22 -8.08 -17.26
CA LEU A 324 3.82 -8.21 -18.60
C LEU A 324 3.94 -6.84 -19.28
N SER A 325 2.93 -5.99 -19.18
CA SER A 325 2.96 -4.64 -19.75
C SER A 325 4.11 -3.80 -19.19
N ASN A 326 4.45 -3.97 -17.90
CA ASN A 326 5.57 -3.26 -17.29
C ASN A 326 6.92 -3.64 -17.90
N VAL A 327 7.08 -4.87 -18.38
CA VAL A 327 8.30 -5.33 -19.04
C VAL A 327 8.29 -4.95 -20.53
N VAL A 328 7.26 -5.40 -21.26
CA VAL A 328 7.22 -5.34 -22.73
C VAL A 328 7.04 -3.91 -23.27
N LEU A 329 6.39 -3.02 -22.47
CA LEU A 329 6.13 -1.63 -22.87
C LEU A 329 7.09 -0.62 -22.20
N GLY A 330 8.19 -1.07 -21.59
CA GLY A 330 9.18 -0.18 -20.96
C GLY A 330 8.64 0.60 -19.75
N TRP A 331 7.86 -0.06 -18.90
CA TRP A 331 7.37 0.46 -17.62
C TRP A 331 6.43 1.67 -17.70
N PRO A 332 5.32 1.61 -18.44
CA PRO A 332 4.40 2.73 -18.52
C PRO A 332 3.68 2.95 -17.18
N ILE A 333 3.55 4.21 -16.76
CA ILE A 333 2.95 4.60 -15.48
C ILE A 333 1.58 3.94 -15.24
N VAL A 334 0.72 3.89 -16.25
CA VAL A 334 -0.64 3.34 -16.14
C VAL A 334 -0.59 1.84 -15.79
N ALA A 335 0.28 1.06 -16.44
CA ALA A 335 0.42 -0.36 -16.15
C ALA A 335 1.04 -0.59 -14.75
N ALA A 336 2.03 0.21 -14.37
CA ALA A 336 2.67 0.14 -13.05
C ALA A 336 1.70 0.48 -11.91
N LEU A 337 0.88 1.53 -12.08
CA LEU A 337 -0.20 1.87 -11.15
C LEU A 337 -1.26 0.77 -11.10
N GLY A 338 -1.69 0.28 -12.26
CA GLY A 338 -2.65 -0.83 -12.37
C GLY A 338 -2.15 -2.11 -11.70
N HIS A 339 -0.85 -2.39 -11.78
CA HIS A 339 -0.22 -3.54 -11.12
C HIS A 339 -0.26 -3.41 -9.59
N THR A 340 0.09 -2.23 -9.05
CA THR A 340 -0.02 -1.95 -7.61
C THR A 340 -1.47 -1.98 -7.13
N ALA A 341 -2.40 -1.37 -7.86
CA ALA A 341 -3.83 -1.39 -7.55
C ALA A 341 -4.39 -2.82 -7.54
N GLY A 342 -4.02 -3.63 -8.52
CA GLY A 342 -4.44 -5.04 -8.61
C GLY A 342 -3.89 -5.88 -7.44
N ALA A 343 -2.65 -5.65 -7.00
CA ALA A 343 -2.09 -6.30 -5.82
C ALA A 343 -2.87 -5.93 -4.54
N ALA A 344 -3.23 -4.65 -4.36
CA ALA A 344 -4.06 -4.19 -3.25
C ALA A 344 -5.46 -4.84 -3.26
N VAL A 345 -6.11 -4.93 -4.43
CA VAL A 345 -7.39 -5.61 -4.61
C VAL A 345 -7.26 -7.11 -4.28
N LEU A 346 -6.22 -7.78 -4.77
CA LEU A 346 -6.00 -9.21 -4.51
C LEU A 346 -5.82 -9.48 -3.01
N LEU A 347 -5.04 -8.67 -2.30
CA LEU A 347 -4.87 -8.76 -0.85
C LEU A 347 -6.18 -8.52 -0.10
N ALA A 348 -6.96 -7.50 -0.49
CA ALA A 348 -8.26 -7.21 0.11
C ALA A 348 -9.27 -8.36 -0.12
N LEU A 349 -9.29 -8.96 -1.32
CA LEU A 349 -10.12 -10.12 -1.64
C LEU A 349 -9.75 -11.34 -0.78
N LEU A 350 -8.46 -11.71 -0.75
CA LEU A 350 -7.99 -12.86 0.03
C LEU A 350 -8.23 -12.66 1.52
N THR A 351 -7.99 -11.45 2.05
CA THR A 351 -8.25 -11.10 3.45
C THR A 351 -9.74 -11.20 3.78
N THR A 352 -10.62 -10.66 2.93
CA THR A 352 -12.08 -10.75 3.10
C THR A 352 -12.54 -12.21 3.05
N LEU A 353 -12.04 -13.00 2.11
CA LEU A 353 -12.35 -14.42 2.01
C LEU A 353 -11.91 -15.16 3.29
N LEU A 354 -10.69 -14.93 3.75
CA LEU A 354 -10.15 -15.54 4.97
C LEU A 354 -10.99 -15.20 6.21
N ALA A 355 -11.47 -13.95 6.32
CA ALA A 355 -12.33 -13.50 7.41
C ALA A 355 -13.70 -14.17 7.38
N ARG A 356 -14.23 -14.51 6.21
CA ARG A 356 -15.54 -15.17 6.03
C ARG A 356 -15.48 -16.68 6.21
N LEU A 357 -14.35 -17.32 5.93
CA LEU A 357 -14.21 -18.78 6.06
C LEU A 357 -14.27 -19.21 7.53
N ARG A 358 -15.33 -19.92 7.90
CA ARG A 358 -15.51 -20.53 9.23
C ARG A 358 -15.45 -22.04 9.13
N ARG A 359 -14.92 -22.69 10.18
CA ARG A 359 -14.92 -24.16 10.24
C ARG A 359 -16.35 -24.67 10.27
N VAL A 360 -16.66 -25.62 9.43
CA VAL A 360 -17.78 -26.52 9.65
C VAL A 360 -17.31 -27.49 10.73
N HIS A 361 -17.91 -27.47 11.90
CA HIS A 361 -17.76 -28.56 12.84
C HIS A 361 -18.58 -29.72 12.25
N SER A 362 -17.89 -30.70 11.70
CA SER A 362 -18.44 -32.01 11.31
C SER A 362 -18.68 -32.83 12.56
#